data_90b04228ce0856e779115db819128f88
#
_entry.id   90b04228ce0856e779115db819128f88
#
_cell.length_a   1.000
_cell.length_b   1.000
_cell.length_c   1.000
_cell.angle_alpha   90.00
_cell.angle_beta   90.00
_cell.angle_gamma   90.00
#
_symmetry.space_group_name_H-M   'P 1'
#
loop_
_entity.id
_entity.type
_entity.pdbx_description
1 polymer ?
#
loop_
_entity_poly.entity_id
_entity_poly.type
_entity_poly.pdbx_seq_one_letter_code
_entity_poly.pdbx_strand_id
1 'polypeptide(L)'
;LFRSRIKKISIISFILVLIAVFTIIIFSNIVHAGDEHEVDNSVKGYTYITVSRNDTLWSIACEYSDEHYSSVYQYIREVMTLNGLTGDSIYAGSKLMIPVYTAPDYL
;
A
#
# COMPACT_ATOMS: atom_id res chain seq x y z
N LEU A 1 32.86 20.04 41.42
CA LEU A 1 31.52 19.57 41.84
C LEU A 1 30.39 20.35 41.18
N PHE A 2 30.54 21.64 40.98
CA PHE A 2 29.53 22.47 40.34
C PHE A 2 29.38 22.19 38.82
N ARG A 3 30.47 21.92 38.13
CA ARG A 3 30.51 21.64 36.70
C ARG A 3 29.90 20.27 36.34
N SER A 4 29.97 19.25 37.19
CA SER A 4 29.39 17.94 36.93
C SER A 4 27.86 17.93 37.09
N ARG A 5 27.32 18.74 38.00
CA ARG A 5 25.88 18.91 38.18
C ARG A 5 25.24 19.65 37.00
N ILE A 6 25.90 20.71 36.50
CA ILE A 6 25.41 21.49 35.33
C ILE A 6 25.40 20.62 34.06
N LYS A 7 26.43 19.78 33.85
CA LYS A 7 26.48 18.86 32.71
C LYS A 7 25.38 17.81 32.78
N LYS A 8 25.11 17.26 33.97
CA LYS A 8 24.00 16.29 34.15
C LYS A 8 22.62 16.91 33.91
N ILE A 9 22.39 18.13 34.40
CA ILE A 9 21.14 18.86 34.18
C ILE A 9 20.94 19.20 32.70
N SER A 10 22.01 19.59 31.99
CA SER A 10 21.95 19.90 30.56
C SER A 10 21.64 18.64 29.72
N ILE A 11 22.24 17.50 30.06
CA ILE A 11 21.96 16.21 29.37
C ILE A 11 20.54 15.76 29.64
N ILE A 12 20.04 15.84 30.86
CA ILE A 12 18.69 15.47 31.24
C ILE A 12 17.68 16.38 30.52
N SER A 13 17.94 17.69 30.47
CA SER A 13 17.11 18.66 29.73
C SER A 13 17.04 18.33 28.24
N PHE A 14 18.18 17.98 27.63
CA PHE A 14 18.24 17.60 26.22
C PHE A 14 17.45 16.33 25.93
N ILE A 15 17.56 15.32 26.78
CA ILE A 15 16.80 14.07 26.67
C ILE A 15 15.30 14.33 26.80
N LEU A 16 14.87 15.18 27.72
CA LEU A 16 13.46 15.54 27.88
C LEU A 16 12.89 16.25 26.63
N VAL A 17 13.67 17.13 26.02
CA VAL A 17 13.29 17.79 24.78
C VAL A 17 13.15 16.78 23.63
N LEU A 18 14.08 15.83 23.50
CA LEU A 18 14.00 14.78 22.49
C LEU A 18 12.77 13.88 22.68
N ILE A 19 12.45 13.52 23.92
CA ILE A 19 11.25 12.72 24.21
C ILE A 19 9.98 13.50 23.86
N ALA A 20 9.92 14.79 24.18
CA ALA A 20 8.78 15.65 23.85
C ALA A 20 8.58 15.77 22.33
N VAL A 21 9.65 15.98 21.57
CA VAL A 21 9.60 16.05 20.10
C VAL A 21 9.16 14.70 19.51
N PHE A 22 9.68 13.60 20.02
CA PHE A 22 9.33 12.26 19.57
C PHE A 22 7.86 11.92 19.83
N THR A 23 7.33 12.27 21.00
CA THR A 23 5.90 12.08 21.31
C THR A 23 5.00 12.93 20.44
N ILE A 24 5.39 14.16 20.10
CA ILE A 24 4.62 15.01 19.17
C ILE A 24 4.57 14.39 17.78
N ILE A 25 5.69 13.87 17.28
CA ILE A 25 5.74 13.23 15.95
C ILE A 25 4.86 11.98 15.91
N ILE A 26 4.93 11.12 16.92
CA ILE A 26 4.08 9.92 17.01
C ILE A 26 2.61 10.31 17.11
N PHE A 27 2.27 11.28 17.95
CA PHE A 27 0.89 11.73 18.14
C PHE A 27 0.29 12.32 16.85
N SER A 28 1.05 13.13 16.12
CA SER A 28 0.57 13.67 14.84
C SER A 28 0.38 12.60 13.77
N ASN A 29 1.21 11.57 13.74
CA ASN A 29 1.02 10.44 12.84
C ASN A 29 -0.22 9.60 13.20
N ILE A 30 -0.50 9.40 14.47
CA ILE A 30 -1.70 8.67 14.92
C ILE A 30 -2.98 9.47 14.63
N VAL A 31 -2.96 10.77 14.84
CA VAL A 31 -4.12 11.64 14.58
C VAL A 31 -4.42 11.73 13.08
N HIS A 32 -3.40 11.81 12.22
CA HIS A 32 -3.59 11.76 10.77
C HIS A 32 -4.12 10.41 10.27
N ALA A 33 -3.74 9.31 10.89
CA ALA A 33 -4.24 7.98 10.52
C ALA A 33 -5.71 7.77 10.92
N GLY A 34 -6.25 8.52 11.89
CA GLY A 34 -7.62 8.39 12.39
C GLY A 34 -8.67 9.23 11.67
N ASP A 35 -8.27 10.31 10.98
CA ASP A 35 -9.19 11.28 10.37
C ASP A 35 -9.48 11.04 8.89
N GLU A 36 -8.73 10.18 8.22
CA GLU A 36 -8.95 9.85 6.83
C GLU A 36 -9.68 8.51 6.69
N HIS A 37 -10.90 8.43 7.19
CA HIS A 37 -11.87 7.50 6.66
C HIS A 37 -12.47 8.12 5.38
N GLU A 38 -11.68 8.19 4.33
CA GLU A 38 -12.29 8.17 3.01
C GLU A 38 -13.03 6.84 2.91
N VAL A 39 -14.34 6.91 2.92
CA VAL A 39 -15.15 5.76 2.58
C VAL A 39 -14.82 5.44 1.12
N ASP A 40 -14.01 4.42 0.93
CA ASP A 40 -13.72 3.93 -0.41
C ASP A 40 -15.01 3.32 -0.99
N ASN A 41 -15.71 4.13 -1.77
CA ASN A 41 -16.93 3.72 -2.46
C ASN A 41 -16.63 3.05 -3.81
N SER A 42 -15.38 2.69 -4.09
CA SER A 42 -15.04 2.00 -5.32
C SER A 42 -15.68 0.61 -5.37
N VAL A 43 -16.12 0.23 -6.56
CA VAL A 43 -16.78 -1.05 -6.83
C VAL A 43 -15.78 -1.97 -7.52
N LYS A 44 -15.60 -3.18 -6.96
CA LYS A 44 -14.79 -4.21 -7.56
C LYS A 44 -15.55 -4.86 -8.72
N GLY A 45 -14.95 -4.85 -9.88
CA GLY A 45 -15.44 -5.52 -11.07
C GLY A 45 -14.35 -6.37 -11.70
N TYR A 46 -14.70 -7.00 -12.82
CA TYR A 46 -13.79 -7.85 -13.57
C TYR A 46 -13.88 -7.50 -15.05
N THR A 47 -12.75 -7.54 -15.72
CA THR A 47 -12.69 -7.31 -17.16
C THR A 47 -11.68 -8.26 -17.80
N TYR A 48 -11.76 -8.40 -19.12
CA TYR A 48 -10.79 -9.17 -19.88
C TYR A 48 -9.80 -8.24 -20.56
N ILE A 49 -8.53 -8.59 -20.49
CA ILE A 49 -7.47 -7.98 -21.29
C ILE A 49 -6.91 -9.01 -22.25
N THR A 50 -6.33 -8.56 -23.35
CA THR A 50 -5.57 -9.41 -24.26
C THR A 50 -4.10 -9.36 -23.85
N VAL A 51 -3.49 -10.52 -23.61
CA VAL A 51 -2.08 -10.61 -23.29
C VAL A 51 -1.27 -10.23 -24.52
N SER A 52 -0.39 -9.24 -24.36
CA SER A 52 0.52 -8.79 -25.42
C SER A 52 1.81 -9.61 -25.39
N ARG A 53 2.54 -9.54 -26.50
CA ARG A 53 3.88 -10.15 -26.58
C ARG A 53 4.79 -9.56 -25.49
N ASN A 54 5.52 -10.41 -24.79
CA ASN A 54 6.40 -10.07 -23.65
C ASN A 54 5.68 -9.70 -22.35
N ASP A 55 4.34 -9.74 -22.28
CA ASP A 55 3.64 -9.58 -21.02
C ASP A 55 3.91 -10.73 -20.07
N THR A 56 4.04 -10.40 -18.79
CA THR A 56 4.11 -11.35 -17.68
C THR A 56 3.00 -11.03 -16.68
N LEU A 57 2.66 -11.97 -15.80
CA LEU A 57 1.73 -11.68 -14.70
C LEU A 57 2.24 -10.53 -13.83
N TRP A 58 3.56 -10.45 -13.65
CA TRP A 58 4.17 -9.34 -12.92
C TRP A 58 3.94 -8.00 -13.60
N SER A 59 4.21 -7.88 -14.91
CA SER A 59 4.03 -6.63 -15.64
C SER A 59 2.56 -6.19 -15.68
N ILE A 60 1.65 -7.13 -15.86
CA ILE A 60 0.20 -6.86 -15.82
C ILE A 60 -0.23 -6.42 -14.42
N ALA A 61 0.25 -7.09 -13.38
CA ALA A 61 -0.04 -6.72 -12.00
C ALA A 61 0.51 -5.34 -11.64
N CYS A 62 1.70 -4.98 -12.11
CA CYS A 62 2.25 -3.64 -11.89
C CYS A 62 1.43 -2.55 -12.58
N GLU A 63 0.81 -2.86 -13.71
CA GLU A 63 -0.02 -1.91 -14.46
C GLU A 63 -1.41 -1.74 -13.85
N TYR A 64 -2.04 -2.81 -13.38
CA TYR A 64 -3.45 -2.82 -12.99
C TYR A 64 -3.71 -2.89 -11.47
N SER A 65 -2.73 -3.33 -10.66
CA SER A 65 -2.92 -3.33 -9.21
C SER A 65 -2.89 -1.90 -8.66
N ASP A 66 -3.61 -1.70 -7.58
CA ASP A 66 -3.74 -0.40 -6.93
C ASP A 66 -3.67 -0.54 -5.40
N GLU A 67 -4.07 0.51 -4.69
CA GLU A 67 -4.04 0.56 -3.22
C GLU A 67 -5.01 -0.42 -2.54
N HIS A 68 -5.95 -1.04 -3.25
CA HIS A 68 -6.83 -2.07 -2.72
C HIS A 68 -6.10 -3.39 -2.42
N TYR A 69 -4.90 -3.54 -2.95
CA TYR A 69 -4.06 -4.72 -2.75
C TYR A 69 -2.87 -4.41 -1.85
N SER A 70 -2.58 -5.31 -0.93
CA SER A 70 -1.45 -5.15 -0.02
C SER A 70 -0.10 -5.33 -0.72
N SER A 71 -0.09 -6.06 -1.85
CA SER A 71 1.12 -6.29 -2.64
C SER A 71 0.78 -6.70 -4.07
N VAL A 72 1.74 -6.57 -4.97
CA VAL A 72 1.64 -7.10 -6.35
C VAL A 72 1.41 -8.61 -6.35
N TYR A 73 2.01 -9.33 -5.42
CA TYR A 73 1.82 -10.77 -5.28
C TYR A 73 0.38 -11.15 -4.94
N GLN A 74 -0.30 -10.37 -4.11
CA GLN A 74 -1.72 -10.60 -3.80
C GLN A 74 -2.57 -10.45 -5.05
N TYR A 75 -2.31 -9.45 -5.87
CA TYR A 75 -2.99 -9.24 -7.16
C TYR A 75 -2.75 -10.41 -8.11
N ILE A 76 -1.51 -10.84 -8.27
CA ILE A 76 -1.14 -11.99 -9.12
C ILE A 76 -1.87 -13.26 -8.68
N ARG A 77 -1.93 -13.55 -7.39
CA ARG A 77 -2.65 -14.72 -6.87
C ARG A 77 -4.12 -14.68 -7.19
N GLU A 78 -4.74 -13.52 -7.10
CA GLU A 78 -6.16 -13.36 -7.48
C GLU A 78 -6.36 -13.57 -8.98
N VAL A 79 -5.52 -12.99 -9.82
CA VAL A 79 -5.55 -13.19 -11.28
C VAL A 79 -5.38 -14.66 -11.63
N MET A 80 -4.44 -15.35 -11.01
CA MET A 80 -4.24 -16.78 -11.21
C MET A 80 -5.49 -17.59 -10.85
N THR A 81 -6.11 -17.30 -9.71
CA THR A 81 -7.33 -17.98 -9.26
C THR A 81 -8.49 -17.71 -10.21
N LEU A 82 -8.67 -16.48 -10.66
CA LEU A 82 -9.74 -16.11 -11.60
C LEU A 82 -9.64 -16.82 -12.94
N ASN A 83 -8.43 -17.12 -13.39
CA ASN A 83 -8.17 -17.72 -14.70
C ASN A 83 -7.84 -19.22 -14.62
N GLY A 84 -7.91 -19.82 -13.42
CA GLY A 84 -7.57 -21.24 -13.24
C GLY A 84 -6.12 -21.57 -13.56
N LEU A 85 -5.20 -20.63 -13.35
CA LEU A 85 -3.78 -20.83 -13.60
C LEU A 85 -3.11 -21.53 -12.42
N THR A 86 -2.30 -22.53 -12.72
CA THR A 86 -1.50 -23.25 -11.73
C THR A 86 -0.06 -22.73 -11.64
N GLY A 87 0.36 -21.91 -12.60
CA GLY A 87 1.67 -21.27 -12.68
C GLY A 87 1.57 -19.88 -13.24
N ASP A 88 2.70 -19.23 -13.44
CA ASP A 88 2.80 -17.86 -13.91
C ASP A 88 2.86 -17.72 -15.44
N SER A 89 2.69 -18.81 -16.17
CA SER A 89 2.76 -18.80 -17.64
C SER A 89 1.47 -18.27 -18.24
N ILE A 90 1.59 -17.23 -19.06
CA ILE A 90 0.54 -16.64 -19.88
C ILE A 90 1.01 -16.55 -21.33
N TYR A 91 0.07 -16.52 -22.26
CA TYR A 91 0.36 -16.58 -23.69
C TYR A 91 -0.14 -15.35 -24.41
N ALA A 92 0.70 -14.74 -25.24
CA ALA A 92 0.33 -13.62 -26.09
C ALA A 92 -0.89 -13.98 -26.98
N GLY A 93 -1.82 -13.06 -27.07
CA GLY A 93 -3.06 -13.23 -27.81
C GLY A 93 -4.21 -13.89 -27.02
N SER A 94 -3.93 -14.49 -25.85
CA SER A 94 -4.98 -15.03 -25.00
C SER A 94 -5.68 -13.93 -24.21
N LYS A 95 -6.91 -14.19 -23.79
CA LYS A 95 -7.66 -13.29 -22.91
C LYS A 95 -7.43 -13.68 -21.46
N LEU A 96 -7.18 -12.68 -20.63
CA LEU A 96 -6.96 -12.83 -19.20
C LEU A 96 -7.99 -12.00 -18.44
N MET A 97 -8.71 -12.62 -17.53
CA MET A 97 -9.62 -11.92 -16.64
C MET A 97 -8.83 -11.28 -15.50
N ILE A 98 -9.06 -9.99 -15.27
CA ILE A 98 -8.42 -9.25 -14.20
C ILE A 98 -9.46 -8.52 -13.34
N PRO A 99 -9.20 -8.35 -12.03
CA PRO A 99 -10.03 -7.50 -11.18
C PRO A 99 -9.67 -6.03 -11.41
N VAL A 100 -10.68 -5.18 -11.40
CA VAL A 100 -10.54 -3.72 -11.49
C VAL A 100 -11.47 -3.06 -10.47
N TYR A 101 -11.03 -1.95 -9.91
CA TYR A 101 -11.84 -1.11 -9.04
C TYR A 101 -12.21 0.15 -9.80
N THR A 102 -13.48 0.46 -9.85
CA THR A 102 -14.01 1.63 -10.54
C THR A 102 -14.82 2.50 -9.60
N ALA A 103 -14.91 3.79 -9.92
CA ALA A 103 -15.80 4.68 -9.18
C ALA A 103 -17.27 4.21 -9.32
N PRO A 104 -18.09 4.37 -8.29
CA PRO A 104 -19.50 3.99 -8.37
C PRO A 104 -20.25 4.86 -9.38
N ASP A 105 -21.10 4.22 -10.20
CA ASP A 105 -21.81 4.80 -11.34
C ASP A 105 -23.11 5.54 -10.98
N TYR A 106 -23.24 6.08 -9.77
CA TYR A 106 -24.47 6.83 -9.43
C TYR A 106 -24.28 8.35 -9.43
N LEU A 107 -23.61 8.79 -10.40
CA LEU A 107 -23.55 10.23 -10.69
C LEU A 107 -24.41 10.56 -11.89
#